data_0acc9933a3ed1eab855858364c482bd6
#
_entry.id   0acc9933a3ed1eab855858364c482bd6
#
_cell.length_a   1.000
_cell.length_b   1.000
_cell.length_c   1.000
_cell.angle_alpha   90.00
_cell.angle_beta   90.00
_cell.angle_gamma   90.00
#
_symmetry.space_group_name_H-M   'P 1'
#
loop_
_entity.id
_entity.type
_entity.pdbx_description
1 polymer ?
#
loop_
_entity_poly.entity_id
_entity_poly.type
_entity_poly.pdbx_seq_one_letter_code
_entity_poly.pdbx_strand_id
1 'polypeptide(L)'
;MKQLILVSFLIVFNTNAEDQTNIDALLDGLHEDAHKGNFEAYFDRYSLDAVFLGTDKTERWNIQEFKSYAKPAFADGHGWTYEVIERNWEGSGDTYWFDEILFNEKLGHCRGTGVVQLINNEWKIKHYALTMLIPNSIAADIGTQTQQAE
;
A
#
# COMPACT_ATOMS: atom_id res chain seq x y z
N MET A 1 23.48 -21.53 53.80
CA MET A 1 22.82 -20.47 53.03
C MET A 1 22.78 -20.93 51.58
N LYS A 2 21.59 -21.29 51.04
CA LYS A 2 21.41 -21.68 49.65
C LYS A 2 21.01 -20.42 48.87
N GLN A 3 21.87 -19.99 47.95
CA GLN A 3 21.60 -18.86 47.04
C GLN A 3 20.65 -19.33 45.97
N LEU A 4 19.45 -18.75 45.92
CA LEU A 4 18.46 -18.98 44.87
C LEU A 4 18.83 -18.10 43.66
N ILE A 5 19.28 -18.71 42.59
CA ILE A 5 19.54 -18.00 41.32
C ILE A 5 18.19 -17.89 40.59
N LEU A 6 17.65 -16.69 40.56
CA LEU A 6 16.44 -16.37 39.77
C LEU A 6 16.88 -16.17 38.31
N VAL A 7 16.62 -17.18 37.48
CA VAL A 7 16.84 -17.05 36.03
C VAL A 7 15.60 -16.34 35.48
N SER A 8 15.77 -15.05 35.17
CA SER A 8 14.77 -14.25 34.46
C SER A 8 14.79 -14.63 32.99
N PHE A 9 13.77 -15.37 32.53
CA PHE A 9 13.55 -15.63 31.09
C PHE A 9 13.01 -14.35 30.45
N LEU A 10 13.85 -13.60 29.73
CA LEU A 10 13.38 -12.55 28.86
C LEU A 10 12.71 -13.20 27.64
N ILE A 11 11.39 -13.18 27.61
CA ILE A 11 10.62 -13.48 26.40
C ILE A 11 10.78 -12.27 25.51
N VAL A 12 11.71 -12.33 24.56
CA VAL A 12 11.77 -11.37 23.44
C VAL A 12 10.63 -11.75 22.51
N PHE A 13 9.50 -11.07 22.61
CA PHE A 13 8.46 -11.16 21.60
C PHE A 13 9.05 -10.68 20.27
N ASN A 14 8.86 -11.48 19.24
CA ASN A 14 9.31 -11.16 17.90
C ASN A 14 8.31 -10.15 17.28
N THR A 15 8.36 -8.89 17.75
CA THR A 15 7.47 -7.80 17.36
C THR A 15 7.43 -7.62 15.84
N ASN A 16 8.56 -7.82 15.15
CA ASN A 16 8.63 -7.68 13.70
C ASN A 16 7.72 -8.66 12.93
N ALA A 17 7.55 -9.91 13.40
CA ALA A 17 6.69 -10.87 12.68
C ALA A 17 5.20 -10.58 12.86
N GLU A 18 4.80 -10.05 14.02
CA GLU A 18 3.41 -9.64 14.27
C GLU A 18 3.07 -8.38 13.48
N ASP A 19 3.96 -7.39 13.48
CA ASP A 19 3.79 -6.18 12.68
C ASP A 19 3.65 -6.50 11.19
N GLN A 20 4.48 -7.40 10.70
CA GLN A 20 4.41 -7.90 9.33
C GLN A 20 3.03 -8.50 9.01
N THR A 21 2.54 -9.39 9.81
CA THR A 21 1.23 -10.01 9.60
C THR A 21 0.11 -8.96 9.58
N ASN A 22 0.17 -7.96 10.46
CA ASN A 22 -0.84 -6.90 10.55
C ASN A 22 -0.82 -5.97 9.33
N ILE A 23 0.36 -5.67 8.80
CA ILE A 23 0.49 -4.82 7.62
C ILE A 23 0.10 -5.59 6.36
N ASP A 24 0.44 -6.90 6.23
CA ASP A 24 -0.07 -7.73 5.15
C ASP A 24 -1.60 -7.73 5.14
N ALA A 25 -2.22 -7.92 6.29
CA ALA A 25 -3.68 -7.87 6.43
C ALA A 25 -4.25 -6.48 6.06
N LEU A 26 -3.56 -5.39 6.38
CA LEU A 26 -3.94 -4.04 5.97
C LEU A 26 -3.94 -3.88 4.46
N LEU A 27 -2.86 -4.31 3.80
CA LEU A 27 -2.68 -4.16 2.36
C LEU A 27 -3.54 -5.13 1.54
N ASP A 28 -3.70 -6.37 2.00
CA ASP A 28 -4.64 -7.32 1.39
C ASP A 28 -6.08 -6.80 1.45
N GLY A 29 -6.46 -6.29 2.60
CA GLY A 29 -7.77 -5.66 2.76
C GLY A 29 -7.95 -4.41 1.90
N LEU A 30 -6.90 -3.63 1.64
CA LEU A 30 -6.95 -2.50 0.72
C LEU A 30 -7.37 -2.94 -0.68
N HIS A 31 -6.73 -3.99 -1.22
CA HIS A 31 -7.05 -4.51 -2.55
C HIS A 31 -8.43 -5.18 -2.58
N GLU A 32 -8.80 -5.90 -1.52
CA GLU A 32 -10.12 -6.54 -1.42
C GLU A 32 -11.24 -5.51 -1.34
N ASP A 33 -11.10 -4.46 -0.53
CA ASP A 33 -12.12 -3.41 -0.41
C ASP A 33 -12.27 -2.62 -1.72
N ALA A 34 -11.17 -2.37 -2.43
CA ALA A 34 -11.23 -1.78 -3.77
C ALA A 34 -11.99 -2.68 -4.75
N HIS A 35 -11.66 -3.98 -4.80
CA HIS A 35 -12.33 -4.94 -5.68
C HIS A 35 -13.85 -5.04 -5.40
N LYS A 36 -14.24 -5.03 -4.12
CA LYS A 36 -15.65 -5.12 -3.70
C LYS A 36 -16.41 -3.79 -3.73
N GLY A 37 -15.75 -2.69 -4.04
CA GLY A 37 -16.37 -1.36 -3.99
C GLY A 37 -16.69 -0.87 -2.59
N ASN A 38 -16.01 -1.37 -1.57
CA ASN A 38 -16.20 -0.99 -0.16
C ASN A 38 -15.52 0.35 0.13
N PHE A 39 -16.09 1.44 -0.38
CA PHE A 39 -15.49 2.78 -0.36
C PHE A 39 -15.02 3.22 1.04
N GLU A 40 -15.88 3.14 2.05
CA GLU A 40 -15.54 3.61 3.40
C GLU A 40 -14.44 2.75 4.03
N ALA A 41 -14.50 1.41 3.91
CA ALA A 41 -13.48 0.50 4.42
C ALA A 41 -12.13 0.69 3.72
N TYR A 42 -12.13 0.90 2.39
CA TYR A 42 -10.94 1.20 1.62
C TYR A 42 -10.22 2.46 2.15
N PHE A 43 -10.97 3.54 2.36
CA PHE A 43 -10.41 4.80 2.80
C PHE A 43 -10.08 4.86 4.30
N ASP A 44 -10.71 4.01 5.12
CA ASP A 44 -10.34 3.90 6.54
C ASP A 44 -8.95 3.29 6.75
N ARG A 45 -8.41 2.60 5.75
CA ARG A 45 -7.03 2.08 5.78
C ARG A 45 -5.97 3.16 5.67
N TYR A 46 -6.31 4.34 5.18
CA TYR A 46 -5.41 5.48 5.07
C TYR A 46 -5.44 6.36 6.32
N SER A 47 -4.32 6.99 6.63
CA SER A 47 -4.30 8.07 7.62
C SER A 47 -4.98 9.33 7.05
N LEU A 48 -5.44 10.21 7.95
CA LEU A 48 -6.13 11.44 7.55
C LEU A 48 -5.26 12.41 6.73
N ASP A 49 -3.96 12.31 6.88
CA ASP A 49 -2.95 13.12 6.18
C ASP A 49 -2.18 12.30 5.11
N ALA A 50 -2.75 11.18 4.68
CA ALA A 50 -2.15 10.36 3.64
C ALA A 50 -2.07 11.08 2.30
N VAL A 51 -1.09 10.68 1.50
CA VAL A 51 -0.89 11.11 0.11
C VAL A 51 -0.94 9.91 -0.80
N PHE A 52 -1.73 10.01 -1.87
CA PHE A 52 -1.78 9.03 -2.95
C PHE A 52 -1.20 9.63 -4.23
N LEU A 53 -0.35 8.86 -4.92
CA LEU A 53 0.14 9.16 -6.25
C LEU A 53 -0.43 8.15 -7.23
N GLY A 54 -1.17 8.62 -8.22
CA GLY A 54 -1.67 7.79 -9.31
C GLY A 54 -0.64 7.60 -10.42
N THR A 55 -1.08 7.05 -11.54
CA THR A 55 -0.21 6.71 -12.67
C THR A 55 0.08 7.88 -13.61
N ASP A 56 -0.65 8.98 -13.49
CA ASP A 56 -0.41 10.21 -14.25
C ASP A 56 0.39 11.22 -13.41
N LYS A 57 1.25 11.99 -14.06
CA LYS A 57 2.10 12.99 -13.38
C LYS A 57 1.34 14.06 -12.60
N THR A 58 0.08 14.29 -12.93
CA THR A 58 -0.79 15.26 -12.25
C THR A 58 -1.52 14.66 -11.05
N GLU A 59 -1.50 13.36 -10.91
CA GLU A 59 -2.24 12.59 -9.90
C GLU A 59 -1.48 12.52 -8.57
N ARG A 60 -1.39 13.65 -7.89
CA ARG A 60 -0.90 13.74 -6.51
C ARG A 60 -1.99 14.33 -5.64
N TRP A 61 -2.62 13.48 -4.85
CA TRP A 61 -3.78 13.85 -4.05
C TRP A 61 -3.53 13.70 -2.54
N ASN A 62 -4.05 14.63 -1.75
CA ASN A 62 -4.34 14.36 -0.36
C ASN A 62 -5.55 13.39 -0.27
N ILE A 63 -5.82 12.88 0.92
CA ILE A 63 -6.84 11.84 1.09
C ILE A 63 -8.26 12.30 0.71
N GLN A 64 -8.60 13.58 0.85
CA GLN A 64 -9.92 14.12 0.50
C GLN A 64 -10.07 14.26 -1.02
N GLU A 65 -9.03 14.70 -1.70
CA GLU A 65 -8.98 14.78 -3.16
C GLU A 65 -9.06 13.38 -3.75
N PHE A 66 -8.32 12.41 -3.17
CA PHE A 66 -8.36 11.02 -3.61
C PHE A 66 -9.74 10.38 -3.38
N LYS A 67 -10.41 10.62 -2.25
CA LYS A 67 -11.81 10.22 -2.04
C LYS A 67 -12.73 10.76 -3.12
N SER A 68 -12.58 12.02 -3.47
CA SER A 68 -13.40 12.67 -4.49
C SER A 68 -13.19 12.06 -5.88
N TYR A 69 -11.94 11.76 -6.23
CA TYR A 69 -11.57 11.09 -7.47
C TYR A 69 -12.11 9.65 -7.54
N ALA A 70 -11.97 8.88 -6.46
CA ALA A 70 -12.35 7.48 -6.41
C ALA A 70 -13.87 7.25 -6.37
N LYS A 71 -14.63 8.19 -5.82
CA LYS A 71 -16.06 8.03 -5.57
C LYS A 71 -16.87 7.54 -6.77
N PRO A 72 -16.70 8.05 -8.01
CA PRO A 72 -17.44 7.53 -9.16
C PRO A 72 -17.07 6.08 -9.49
N ALA A 73 -15.81 5.68 -9.34
CA ALA A 73 -15.36 4.32 -9.62
C ALA A 73 -15.95 3.29 -8.65
N PHE A 74 -16.24 3.69 -7.42
CA PHE A 74 -16.84 2.82 -6.40
C PHE A 74 -18.39 2.84 -6.42
N ALA A 75 -19.00 3.75 -7.16
CA ALA A 75 -20.46 3.94 -7.15
C ALA A 75 -21.24 2.74 -7.71
N ASP A 76 -20.62 1.96 -8.60
CA ASP A 76 -21.22 0.80 -9.25
C ASP A 76 -20.97 -0.52 -8.47
N GLY A 77 -20.51 -0.43 -7.22
CA GLY A 77 -20.30 -1.59 -6.35
C GLY A 77 -19.00 -2.36 -6.60
N HIS A 78 -18.09 -1.79 -7.37
CA HIS A 78 -16.72 -2.25 -7.55
C HIS A 78 -15.84 -1.05 -7.90
N GLY A 79 -14.62 -1.05 -7.38
CA GLY A 79 -13.62 -0.03 -7.72
C GLY A 79 -12.64 -0.59 -8.76
N TRP A 80 -11.40 -0.71 -8.37
CA TRP A 80 -10.34 -1.29 -9.20
C TRP A 80 -9.85 -2.62 -8.64
N THR A 81 -9.42 -3.50 -9.54
CA THR A 81 -8.94 -4.82 -9.18
C THR A 81 -7.47 -4.94 -9.49
N TYR A 82 -6.68 -5.27 -8.48
CA TYR A 82 -5.27 -5.62 -8.60
C TYR A 82 -5.03 -6.99 -7.97
N GLU A 83 -4.35 -7.86 -8.70
CA GLU A 83 -3.82 -9.12 -8.18
C GLU A 83 -2.41 -8.85 -7.64
N VAL A 84 -2.16 -9.18 -6.38
CA VAL A 84 -0.83 -9.07 -5.76
C VAL A 84 0.00 -10.29 -6.15
N ILE A 85 1.10 -10.07 -6.88
CA ILE A 85 2.02 -11.12 -7.31
C ILE A 85 3.14 -11.30 -6.30
N GLU A 86 3.66 -10.19 -5.77
CA GLU A 86 4.78 -10.17 -4.83
C GLU A 86 4.64 -8.94 -3.92
N ARG A 87 5.07 -9.07 -2.67
CA ARG A 87 5.17 -7.94 -1.73
C ARG A 87 6.43 -8.08 -0.92
N ASN A 88 7.14 -6.98 -0.79
CA ASN A 88 8.33 -6.85 0.04
C ASN A 88 8.16 -5.64 0.96
N TRP A 89 8.81 -5.67 2.11
CA TRP A 89 8.77 -4.59 3.07
C TRP A 89 9.96 -4.56 4.00
N GLU A 90 10.29 -3.37 4.43
CA GLU A 90 11.35 -3.06 5.35
C GLU A 90 10.91 -1.95 6.30
N GLY A 91 11.54 -1.87 7.46
CA GLY A 91 11.26 -0.85 8.45
C GLY A 91 11.47 -1.34 9.86
N SER A 92 11.12 -0.53 10.82
CA SER A 92 11.20 -0.86 12.22
C SER A 92 10.34 0.07 13.06
N GLY A 93 9.95 -0.39 14.25
CA GLY A 93 9.13 0.39 15.19
C GLY A 93 7.74 0.66 14.62
N ASP A 94 7.38 1.91 14.52
CA ASP A 94 6.06 2.38 14.09
C ASP A 94 5.95 2.72 12.60
N THR A 95 7.00 2.47 11.80
CA THR A 95 7.05 2.88 10.40
C THR A 95 7.72 1.82 9.54
N TYR A 96 6.98 1.37 8.49
CA TYR A 96 7.48 0.47 7.46
C TYR A 96 7.19 1.06 6.08
N TRP A 97 8.05 0.72 5.11
CA TRP A 97 7.79 0.93 3.68
C TRP A 97 7.69 -0.41 2.98
N PHE A 98 6.96 -0.43 1.89
CA PHE A 98 6.71 -1.63 1.10
C PHE A 98 6.77 -1.34 -0.40
N ASP A 99 6.97 -2.40 -1.16
CA ASP A 99 6.68 -2.44 -2.58
C ASP A 99 5.89 -3.70 -2.94
N GLU A 100 5.02 -3.58 -3.93
CA GLU A 100 4.19 -4.67 -4.46
C GLU A 100 4.36 -4.75 -5.97
N ILE A 101 4.46 -5.97 -6.51
CA ILE A 101 4.21 -6.23 -7.92
C ILE A 101 2.75 -6.63 -8.04
N LEU A 102 2.03 -5.88 -8.85
CA LEU A 102 0.60 -5.99 -9.05
C LEU A 102 0.30 -6.30 -10.52
N PHE A 103 -0.81 -6.99 -10.78
CA PHE A 103 -1.36 -7.13 -12.11
C PHE A 103 -2.78 -6.55 -12.17
N ASN A 104 -3.04 -5.80 -13.23
CA ASN A 104 -4.36 -5.26 -13.55
C ASN A 104 -4.66 -5.54 -15.02
N GLU A 105 -5.85 -6.03 -15.34
CA GLU A 105 -6.21 -6.42 -16.71
C GLU A 105 -6.08 -5.28 -17.73
N LYS A 106 -6.32 -4.03 -17.32
CA LYS A 106 -6.25 -2.86 -18.20
C LYS A 106 -4.83 -2.26 -18.31
N LEU A 107 -4.10 -2.22 -17.19
CA LEU A 107 -2.80 -1.52 -17.10
C LEU A 107 -1.60 -2.47 -17.22
N GLY A 108 -1.83 -3.79 -17.16
CA GLY A 108 -0.77 -4.78 -17.09
C GLY A 108 -0.09 -4.80 -15.72
N HIS A 109 1.22 -5.04 -15.72
CA HIS A 109 1.98 -5.04 -14.48
C HIS A 109 2.17 -3.63 -13.95
N CYS A 110 1.93 -3.47 -12.66
CA CYS A 110 2.12 -2.23 -11.92
C CYS A 110 3.01 -2.47 -10.70
N ARG A 111 3.52 -1.40 -10.14
CA ARG A 111 4.16 -1.40 -8.82
C ARG A 111 3.39 -0.46 -7.91
N GLY A 112 2.93 -1.00 -6.79
CA GLY A 112 2.55 -0.23 -5.62
C GLY A 112 3.76 -0.03 -4.73
N THR A 113 4.01 1.18 -4.27
CA THR A 113 4.98 1.47 -3.22
C THR A 113 4.36 2.36 -2.18
N GLY A 114 4.74 2.19 -0.94
CA GLY A 114 4.14 3.02 0.08
C GLY A 114 4.82 2.98 1.44
N VAL A 115 4.24 3.75 2.34
CA VAL A 115 4.64 3.83 3.74
C VAL A 115 3.42 3.56 4.60
N VAL A 116 3.57 2.68 5.58
CA VAL A 116 2.59 2.44 6.64
C VAL A 116 3.13 2.90 7.97
N GLN A 117 2.26 3.39 8.82
CA GLN A 117 2.61 3.88 10.13
C GLN A 117 1.62 3.41 11.18
N LEU A 118 2.12 3.04 12.37
CA LEU A 118 1.31 2.71 13.52
C LEU A 118 0.80 4.00 14.19
N ILE A 119 -0.50 4.25 14.10
CA ILE A 119 -1.16 5.45 14.62
C ILE A 119 -2.26 5.00 15.58
N ASN A 120 -2.17 5.39 16.85
CA ASN A 120 -3.13 5.00 17.89
C ASN A 120 -3.37 3.47 17.95
N ASN A 121 -2.31 2.67 17.85
CA ASN A 121 -2.33 1.20 17.82
C ASN A 121 -3.00 0.58 16.58
N GLU A 122 -3.18 1.34 15.51
CA GLU A 122 -3.67 0.85 14.23
C GLU A 122 -2.67 1.16 13.11
N TRP A 123 -2.37 0.17 12.28
CA TRP A 123 -1.57 0.39 11.07
C TRP A 123 -2.39 1.14 10.04
N LYS A 124 -1.86 2.25 9.54
CA LYS A 124 -2.50 3.08 8.50
C LYS A 124 -1.51 3.37 7.37
N ILE A 125 -2.02 3.47 6.16
CA ILE A 125 -1.24 3.87 4.98
C ILE A 125 -1.05 5.39 5.02
N LYS A 126 0.21 5.82 5.03
CA LYS A 126 0.61 7.24 5.01
C LYS A 126 0.89 7.74 3.60
N HIS A 127 1.39 6.86 2.78
CA HIS A 127 1.75 7.15 1.41
C HIS A 127 1.54 5.91 0.56
N TYR A 128 0.98 6.09 -0.64
CA TYR A 128 0.89 5.05 -1.65
C TYR A 128 1.16 5.67 -3.01
N ALA A 129 2.01 5.05 -3.81
CA ALA A 129 2.26 5.41 -5.19
C ALA A 129 2.05 4.20 -6.09
N LEU A 130 1.25 4.38 -7.13
CA LEU A 130 1.01 3.36 -8.15
C LEU A 130 1.75 3.75 -9.44
N THR A 131 2.51 2.82 -9.99
CA THR A 131 3.29 3.05 -11.22
C THR A 131 3.10 1.88 -12.18
N MET A 132 2.85 2.18 -13.46
CA MET A 132 2.88 1.15 -14.51
C MET A 132 4.31 0.69 -14.76
N LEU A 133 4.51 -0.62 -14.88
CA LEU A 133 5.83 -1.20 -15.17
C LEU A 133 6.01 -1.38 -16.67
N ILE A 134 6.94 -0.62 -17.25
CA ILE A 134 7.24 -0.66 -18.66
C ILE A 134 8.47 -1.55 -18.88
N PRO A 135 8.39 -2.61 -19.72
CA PRO A 135 9.57 -3.40 -20.09
C PRO A 135 10.65 -2.54 -20.74
N ASN A 136 11.91 -2.74 -20.33
CA ASN A 136 13.04 -1.96 -20.86
C ASN A 136 13.16 -2.00 -22.38
N SER A 137 12.72 -3.10 -23.02
CA SER A 137 12.76 -3.26 -24.48
C SER A 137 11.90 -2.27 -25.26
N ILE A 138 10.88 -1.69 -24.63
CA ILE A 138 9.95 -0.73 -25.26
C ILE A 138 9.95 0.63 -24.56
N ALA A 139 10.74 0.80 -23.51
CA ALA A 139 10.70 2.01 -22.68
C ALA A 139 11.00 3.30 -23.47
N ALA A 140 11.93 3.26 -24.42
CA ALA A 140 12.27 4.42 -25.26
C ALA A 140 11.10 4.85 -26.16
N ASP A 141 10.37 3.88 -26.73
CA ASP A 141 9.22 4.15 -27.59
C ASP A 141 8.06 4.72 -26.77
N ILE A 142 7.79 4.16 -25.61
CA ILE A 142 6.78 4.69 -24.68
C ILE A 142 7.17 6.10 -24.20
N GLY A 143 8.44 6.34 -23.88
CA GLY A 143 8.93 7.68 -23.53
C GLY A 143 8.68 8.72 -24.63
N THR A 144 8.87 8.34 -25.88
CA THR A 144 8.55 9.21 -27.02
C THR A 144 7.05 9.48 -27.13
N GLN A 145 6.21 8.46 -26.96
CA GLN A 145 4.75 8.62 -27.03
C GLN A 145 4.22 9.50 -25.90
N THR A 146 4.72 9.35 -24.67
CA THR A 146 4.30 10.18 -23.54
C THR A 146 4.69 11.65 -23.74
N GLN A 147 5.89 11.93 -24.29
CA GLN A 147 6.30 13.31 -24.61
C GLN A 147 5.41 13.96 -25.67
N GLN A 148 4.86 13.19 -26.61
CA GLN A 148 3.94 13.69 -27.65
C GLN A 148 2.51 13.89 -27.14
N ALA A 149 2.14 13.23 -26.05
CA ALA A 149 0.82 13.31 -25.45
C ALA A 149 0.67 14.49 -24.46
N GLU A 150 1.77 15.16 -24.12
CA GLU A 150 1.81 16.34 -23.25
C GLU A 150 1.58 17.64 -24.06
#